data_1a18fc8bd9e419c1c9d1938e2441cbe5
#
_entry.id   1a18fc8bd9e419c1c9d1938e2441cbe5
#
_cell.length_a   1.000
_cell.length_b   1.000
_cell.length_c   1.000
_cell.angle_alpha   90.00
_cell.angle_beta   90.00
_cell.angle_gamma   90.00
#
_symmetry.space_group_name_H-M   'P 1'
#
loop_
_entity.id
_entity.type
_entity.pdbx_description
1 polymer ?
#
loop_
_entity_poly.entity_id
_entity_poly.type
_entity_poly.pdbx_seq_one_letter_code
_entity_poly.pdbx_strand_id
1 'polypeptide(L)'
;MSKIASRIKELGIELSNAASPAANYVPFVLSGNQVVISGQIPFLNGELVGLGKLGSDLTVEEGAKIARICGLNLLAQLQVASGGDLDRVSRVLKLGGFVNCINTFTDQPEVINGASDLMVEVFGDIGRHARFAVGVGSLPRGVAVEVDGVFELHN
;
A
#
# COMPACT_ATOMS: atom_id res chain seq x y z
N MET A 1 -6.62 4.90 23.81
CA MET A 1 -6.22 4.22 22.55
C MET A 1 -6.84 5.04 21.44
N SER A 2 -6.07 5.35 20.39
CA SER A 2 -6.58 6.14 19.27
C SER A 2 -7.69 5.38 18.52
N LYS A 3 -8.56 6.11 17.82
CA LYS A 3 -9.66 5.55 17.05
C LYS A 3 -9.16 4.57 15.98
N ILE A 4 -8.13 4.98 15.22
CA ILE A 4 -7.57 4.16 14.15
C ILE A 4 -6.82 2.95 14.71
N ALA A 5 -6.08 3.10 15.82
CA ALA A 5 -5.42 1.96 16.46
C ALA A 5 -6.44 0.90 16.95
N SER A 6 -7.59 1.33 17.50
CA SER A 6 -8.68 0.43 17.86
C SER A 6 -9.24 -0.28 16.63
N ARG A 7 -9.44 0.46 15.54
CA ARG A 7 -9.95 -0.12 14.29
C ARG A 7 -8.99 -1.14 13.69
N ILE A 8 -7.70 -0.86 13.66
CA ILE A 8 -6.66 -1.80 13.20
C ILE A 8 -6.70 -3.08 14.01
N LYS A 9 -6.84 -2.97 15.33
CA LYS A 9 -6.98 -4.13 16.22
C LYS A 9 -8.26 -4.94 15.94
N GLU A 10 -9.40 -4.28 15.76
CA GLU A 10 -10.67 -4.94 15.40
C GLU A 10 -10.56 -5.72 14.08
N LEU A 11 -9.81 -5.19 13.11
CA LEU A 11 -9.56 -5.85 11.83
C LEU A 11 -8.54 -7.00 11.93
N GLY A 12 -7.95 -7.22 13.09
CA GLY A 12 -6.91 -8.25 13.28
C GLY A 12 -5.62 -7.92 12.54
N ILE A 13 -5.37 -6.63 12.24
CA ILE A 13 -4.18 -6.18 11.52
C ILE A 13 -3.05 -5.94 12.51
N GLU A 14 -1.89 -6.51 12.22
CA GLU A 14 -0.62 -6.20 12.86
C GLU A 14 0.27 -5.47 11.85
N LEU A 15 0.57 -4.20 12.13
CA LEU A 15 1.52 -3.45 11.31
C LEU A 15 2.94 -3.88 11.68
N SER A 16 3.68 -4.37 10.71
CA SER A 16 5.10 -4.67 10.86
C SER A 16 5.91 -3.36 10.98
N ASN A 17 7.18 -3.49 11.38
CA ASN A 17 8.09 -2.37 11.33
C ASN A 17 8.22 -1.88 9.89
N ALA A 18 8.21 -0.54 9.71
CA ALA A 18 8.40 0.07 8.43
C ALA A 18 9.72 -0.37 7.78
N ALA A 19 9.65 -0.83 6.54
CA ALA A 19 10.84 -1.29 5.81
C ALA A 19 11.78 -0.12 5.49
N SER A 20 13.09 -0.37 5.58
CA SER A 20 14.09 0.58 5.09
C SER A 20 14.15 0.56 3.55
N PRO A 21 14.43 1.71 2.90
CA PRO A 21 14.56 1.75 1.45
C PRO A 21 15.73 0.91 0.96
N ALA A 22 15.53 0.25 -0.18
CA ALA A 22 16.53 -0.64 -0.77
C ALA A 22 17.62 0.08 -1.60
N ALA A 23 17.49 1.41 -1.81
CA ALA A 23 18.36 2.21 -2.67
C ALA A 23 18.56 3.62 -2.11
N ASN A 24 19.15 4.51 -2.90
CA ASN A 24 19.42 5.90 -2.49
C ASN A 24 18.15 6.77 -2.58
N TYR A 25 17.22 6.57 -1.65
CA TYR A 25 16.02 7.38 -1.46
C TYR A 25 15.49 7.23 -0.03
N VAL A 26 14.50 8.03 0.34
CA VAL A 26 13.84 7.96 1.65
C VAL A 26 12.47 7.27 1.53
N PRO A 27 11.97 6.62 2.59
CA PRO A 27 10.69 5.91 2.53
C PRO A 27 9.50 6.84 2.38
N PHE A 28 9.59 8.07 2.87
CA PHE A 28 8.57 9.11 2.71
C PHE A 28 9.15 10.51 2.81
N VAL A 29 8.40 11.48 2.30
CA VAL A 29 8.69 12.91 2.40
C VAL A 29 7.47 13.62 2.95
N LEU A 30 7.70 14.55 3.89
CA LEU A 30 6.69 15.48 4.37
C LEU A 30 6.84 16.82 3.62
N SER A 31 5.74 17.29 3.05
CA SER A 31 5.65 18.60 2.40
C SER A 31 4.37 19.32 2.84
N GLY A 32 4.49 20.30 3.73
CA GLY A 32 3.34 20.85 4.42
C GLY A 32 2.62 19.74 5.20
N ASN A 33 1.33 19.56 4.95
CA ASN A 33 0.52 18.51 5.56
C ASN A 33 0.54 17.19 4.79
N GLN A 34 1.19 17.16 3.61
CA GLN A 34 1.21 15.97 2.77
C GLN A 34 2.36 15.04 3.15
N VAL A 35 2.04 13.77 3.16
CA VAL A 35 3.00 12.67 3.27
C VAL A 35 3.03 11.95 1.94
N VAL A 36 4.16 11.99 1.26
CA VAL A 36 4.42 11.26 0.01
C VAL A 36 5.23 10.03 0.35
N ILE A 37 4.67 8.85 0.15
CA ILE A 37 5.30 7.57 0.52
C ILE A 37 5.79 6.89 -0.75
N SER A 38 7.05 6.47 -0.72
CA SER A 38 7.70 5.72 -1.80
C SER A 38 6.99 4.40 -2.06
N GLY A 39 7.13 3.85 -3.27
CA GLY A 39 6.57 2.56 -3.66
C GLY A 39 6.91 1.46 -2.66
N GLN A 40 5.89 0.74 -2.22
CA GLN A 40 6.01 -0.39 -1.32
C GLN A 40 5.82 -1.69 -2.09
N ILE A 41 6.79 -2.58 -1.98
CA ILE A 41 6.72 -3.95 -2.48
C ILE A 41 6.28 -4.89 -1.35
N PRO A 42 5.81 -6.11 -1.65
CA PRO A 42 5.16 -6.94 -0.64
C PRO A 42 6.16 -7.63 0.28
N PHE A 43 6.70 -6.89 1.25
CA PHE A 43 7.40 -7.45 2.40
C PHE A 43 6.41 -7.93 3.45
N LEU A 44 6.61 -9.16 3.92
CA LEU A 44 5.86 -9.74 5.02
C LEU A 44 6.86 -10.43 5.97
N ASN A 45 6.91 -9.99 7.22
CA ASN A 45 7.83 -10.50 8.24
C ASN A 45 9.32 -10.50 7.77
N GLY A 46 9.72 -9.45 7.05
CA GLY A 46 11.10 -9.26 6.57
C GLY A 46 11.45 -10.03 5.30
N GLU A 47 10.51 -10.77 4.72
CA GLU A 47 10.70 -11.53 3.48
C GLU A 47 9.82 -10.98 2.35
N LEU A 48 10.33 -11.02 1.12
CA LEU A 48 9.52 -10.74 -0.06
C LEU A 48 8.60 -11.92 -0.35
N VAL A 49 7.32 -11.60 -0.53
CA VAL A 49 6.30 -12.56 -0.93
C VAL A 49 5.65 -12.11 -2.24
N GLY A 50 4.84 -12.98 -2.85
CA GLY A 50 4.08 -12.61 -4.03
C GLY A 50 4.94 -12.30 -5.25
N LEU A 51 5.83 -13.20 -5.60
CA LEU A 51 6.62 -13.13 -6.83
C LEU A 51 5.83 -13.69 -8.00
N GLY A 52 6.07 -13.16 -9.20
CA GLY A 52 5.48 -13.67 -10.45
C GLY A 52 4.57 -12.66 -11.14
N LYS A 53 3.91 -13.13 -12.20
CA LYS A 53 3.07 -12.32 -13.08
C LYS A 53 1.60 -12.69 -12.96
N LEU A 54 0.76 -11.67 -12.87
CA LEU A 54 -0.69 -11.81 -13.02
C LEU A 54 -1.02 -12.26 -14.46
N GLY A 55 -1.95 -13.19 -14.56
CA GLY A 55 -2.37 -13.77 -15.84
C GLY A 55 -1.60 -15.03 -16.25
N SER A 56 -0.42 -15.29 -15.67
CA SER A 56 0.33 -16.54 -15.91
C SER A 56 0.62 -17.30 -14.61
N ASP A 57 1.27 -16.66 -13.64
CA ASP A 57 1.72 -17.33 -12.42
C ASP A 57 0.71 -17.18 -11.28
N LEU A 58 -0.05 -16.10 -11.28
CA LEU A 58 -0.91 -15.69 -10.18
C LEU A 58 -2.33 -15.36 -10.67
N THR A 59 -3.31 -15.67 -9.83
CA THR A 59 -4.72 -15.29 -10.03
C THR A 59 -4.98 -13.87 -9.54
N VAL A 60 -6.11 -13.29 -9.96
CA VAL A 60 -6.56 -11.97 -9.48
C VAL A 60 -6.70 -11.95 -7.95
N GLU A 61 -7.24 -13.01 -7.34
CA GLU A 61 -7.39 -13.11 -5.88
C GLU A 61 -6.03 -13.11 -5.15
N GLU A 62 -5.07 -13.85 -5.68
CA GLU A 62 -3.70 -13.86 -5.14
C GLU A 62 -3.07 -12.48 -5.29
N GLY A 63 -3.24 -11.84 -6.44
CA GLY A 63 -2.77 -10.48 -6.69
C GLY A 63 -3.36 -9.46 -5.72
N ALA A 64 -4.65 -9.55 -5.44
CA ALA A 64 -5.32 -8.65 -4.48
C ALA A 64 -4.79 -8.83 -3.05
N LYS A 65 -4.50 -10.06 -2.62
CA LYS A 65 -3.86 -10.33 -1.32
C LYS A 65 -2.45 -9.73 -1.26
N ILE A 66 -1.69 -9.80 -2.35
CA ILE A 66 -0.36 -9.20 -2.45
C ILE A 66 -0.45 -7.66 -2.42
N ALA A 67 -1.41 -7.08 -3.13
CA ALA A 67 -1.68 -5.64 -3.08
C ALA A 67 -2.03 -5.17 -1.66
N ARG A 68 -2.81 -5.95 -0.91
CA ARG A 68 -3.12 -5.67 0.50
C ARG A 68 -1.85 -5.64 1.36
N ILE A 69 -0.89 -6.54 1.14
CA ILE A 69 0.40 -6.52 1.85
C ILE A 69 1.16 -5.23 1.53
N CYS A 70 1.20 -4.79 0.28
CA CYS A 70 1.76 -3.49 -0.10
C CYS A 70 1.05 -2.34 0.64
N GLY A 71 -0.26 -2.39 0.75
CA GLY A 71 -1.08 -1.43 1.51
C GLY A 71 -0.74 -1.41 3.00
N LEU A 72 -0.53 -2.57 3.61
CA LEU A 72 -0.08 -2.66 5.01
C LEU A 72 1.30 -2.02 5.20
N ASN A 73 2.20 -2.18 4.23
CA ASN A 73 3.50 -1.52 4.25
C ASN A 73 3.39 0.00 4.08
N LEU A 74 2.44 0.50 3.29
CA LEU A 74 2.12 1.93 3.24
C LEU A 74 1.65 2.44 4.61
N LEU A 75 0.76 1.71 5.28
CA LEU A 75 0.28 2.08 6.63
C LEU A 75 1.42 2.09 7.67
N ALA A 76 2.35 1.15 7.58
CA ALA A 76 3.52 1.13 8.46
C ALA A 76 4.40 2.38 8.27
N GLN A 77 4.65 2.79 7.03
CA GLN A 77 5.38 4.03 6.74
C GLN A 77 4.60 5.27 7.19
N LEU A 78 3.29 5.28 6.95
CA LEU A 78 2.41 6.38 7.36
C LEU A 78 2.37 6.54 8.89
N GLN A 79 2.39 5.43 9.63
CA GLN A 79 2.46 5.45 11.08
C GLN A 79 3.75 6.13 11.57
N VAL A 80 4.89 5.83 10.96
CA VAL A 80 6.14 6.54 11.25
C VAL A 80 6.04 8.02 10.90
N ALA A 81 5.55 8.35 9.71
CA ALA A 81 5.41 9.72 9.23
C ALA A 81 4.47 10.57 10.08
N SER A 82 3.44 9.95 10.67
CA SER A 82 2.48 10.62 11.57
C SER A 82 2.94 10.70 13.03
N GLY A 83 4.17 10.26 13.33
CA GLY A 83 4.69 10.26 14.71
C GLY A 83 4.09 9.17 15.60
N GLY A 84 3.63 8.07 15.00
CA GLY A 84 3.04 6.93 15.70
C GLY A 84 1.52 7.00 15.88
N ASP A 85 0.88 8.07 15.43
CA ASP A 85 -0.56 8.28 15.60
C ASP A 85 -1.30 8.46 14.28
N LEU A 86 -1.94 7.41 13.80
CA LEU A 86 -2.71 7.41 12.56
C LEU A 86 -4.03 8.22 12.66
N ASP A 87 -4.47 8.62 13.86
CA ASP A 87 -5.60 9.55 14.00
C ASP A 87 -5.27 10.95 13.46
N ARG A 88 -3.99 11.25 13.23
CA ARG A 88 -3.55 12.48 12.55
C ARG A 88 -3.82 12.48 11.05
N VAL A 89 -4.17 11.36 10.45
CA VAL A 89 -4.50 11.29 9.02
C VAL A 89 -5.85 11.98 8.78
N SER A 90 -5.84 13.05 8.00
CA SER A 90 -7.05 13.76 7.59
C SER A 90 -7.66 13.17 6.32
N ARG A 91 -6.84 12.64 5.43
CA ARG A 91 -7.28 12.07 4.15
C ARG A 91 -6.25 11.14 3.51
N VAL A 92 -6.73 10.05 2.91
CA VAL A 92 -5.96 9.34 1.88
C VAL A 92 -6.21 10.07 0.55
N LEU A 93 -5.17 10.65 -0.05
CA LEU A 93 -5.33 11.47 -1.24
C LEU A 93 -5.25 10.64 -2.52
N LYS A 94 -4.23 9.80 -2.63
CA LYS A 94 -3.97 9.03 -3.84
C LYS A 94 -3.20 7.75 -3.56
N LEU A 95 -3.54 6.67 -4.29
CA LEU A 95 -2.70 5.48 -4.45
C LEU A 95 -2.30 5.32 -5.90
N GLY A 96 -1.07 4.90 -6.14
CA GLY A 96 -0.59 4.43 -7.43
C GLY A 96 -0.33 2.92 -7.37
N GLY A 97 -1.01 2.15 -8.21
CA GLY A 97 -0.89 0.70 -8.24
C GLY A 97 -0.26 0.18 -9.53
N PHE A 98 0.81 -0.61 -9.39
CA PHE A 98 1.54 -1.24 -10.49
C PHE A 98 1.39 -2.75 -10.38
N VAL A 99 0.93 -3.39 -11.45
CA VAL A 99 0.74 -4.83 -11.52
C VAL A 99 1.70 -5.42 -12.54
N ASN A 100 2.59 -6.29 -12.08
CA ASN A 100 3.45 -7.09 -12.96
C ASN A 100 2.58 -8.16 -13.62
N CYS A 101 2.36 -8.06 -14.94
CA CYS A 101 1.40 -8.92 -15.64
C CYS A 101 1.82 -9.23 -17.08
N ILE A 102 1.21 -10.26 -17.63
CA ILE A 102 1.29 -10.54 -19.06
C ILE A 102 0.56 -9.47 -19.87
N ASN A 103 0.90 -9.32 -21.13
CA ASN A 103 0.39 -8.23 -22.00
C ASN A 103 -1.14 -8.25 -22.22
N THR A 104 -1.78 -9.40 -22.04
CA THR A 104 -3.23 -9.57 -22.21
C THR A 104 -4.04 -9.46 -20.93
N PHE A 105 -3.38 -9.27 -19.78
CA PHE A 105 -4.04 -9.08 -18.49
C PHE A 105 -4.65 -7.68 -18.38
N THR A 106 -5.90 -7.60 -17.99
CA THR A 106 -6.65 -6.32 -17.93
C THR A 106 -7.37 -6.08 -16.59
N ASP A 107 -7.23 -6.99 -15.61
CA ASP A 107 -7.90 -6.90 -14.31
C ASP A 107 -7.03 -6.20 -13.24
N GLN A 108 -6.20 -5.25 -13.64
CA GLN A 108 -5.37 -4.45 -12.72
C GLN A 108 -6.20 -3.74 -11.64
N PRO A 109 -7.40 -3.16 -11.96
CA PRO A 109 -8.23 -2.53 -10.93
C PRO A 109 -8.62 -3.48 -9.81
N GLU A 110 -8.99 -4.72 -10.13
CA GLU A 110 -9.40 -5.74 -9.17
C GLU A 110 -8.23 -6.15 -8.26
N VAL A 111 -7.03 -6.24 -8.82
CA VAL A 111 -5.81 -6.52 -8.04
C VAL A 111 -5.53 -5.40 -7.05
N ILE A 112 -5.53 -4.14 -7.51
CA ILE A 112 -5.19 -3.00 -6.66
C ILE A 112 -6.29 -2.70 -5.63
N ASN A 113 -7.51 -3.18 -5.83
CA ASN A 113 -8.56 -3.12 -4.83
C ASN A 113 -8.12 -3.72 -3.49
N GLY A 114 -7.21 -4.69 -3.47
CA GLY A 114 -6.64 -5.21 -2.23
C GLY A 114 -6.02 -4.13 -1.33
N ALA A 115 -5.34 -3.15 -1.92
CA ALA A 115 -4.79 -2.01 -1.20
C ALA A 115 -5.85 -0.93 -0.94
N SER A 116 -6.70 -0.63 -1.91
CA SER A 116 -7.75 0.41 -1.78
C SER A 116 -8.79 0.05 -0.74
N ASP A 117 -9.25 -1.19 -0.71
CA ASP A 117 -10.22 -1.66 0.29
C ASP A 117 -9.66 -1.57 1.70
N LEU A 118 -8.37 -1.90 1.88
CA LEU A 118 -7.68 -1.74 3.16
C LEU A 118 -7.75 -0.29 3.68
N MET A 119 -7.54 0.70 2.82
CA MET A 119 -7.60 2.11 3.20
C MET A 119 -9.00 2.51 3.70
N VAL A 120 -10.04 2.03 3.04
CA VAL A 120 -11.43 2.29 3.44
C VAL A 120 -11.79 1.51 4.72
N GLU A 121 -11.34 0.27 4.86
CA GLU A 121 -11.54 -0.53 6.09
C GLU A 121 -10.93 0.15 7.32
N VAL A 122 -9.73 0.72 7.17
CA VAL A 122 -8.99 1.36 8.27
C VAL A 122 -9.53 2.77 8.57
N PHE A 123 -9.71 3.60 7.54
CA PHE A 123 -9.99 5.03 7.69
C PHE A 123 -11.46 5.41 7.46
N GLY A 124 -12.29 4.52 6.95
CA GLY A 124 -13.67 4.85 6.55
C GLY A 124 -13.70 5.82 5.36
N ASP A 125 -14.58 6.82 5.40
CA ASP A 125 -14.78 7.75 4.29
C ASP A 125 -13.54 8.57 3.92
N ILE A 126 -12.70 8.93 4.87
CA ILE A 126 -11.44 9.63 4.59
C ILE A 126 -10.42 8.71 3.89
N GLY A 127 -10.63 7.40 3.89
CA GLY A 127 -9.84 6.43 3.15
C GLY A 127 -10.14 6.37 1.65
N ARG A 128 -11.26 6.96 1.20
CA ARG A 128 -11.61 7.01 -0.22
C ARG A 128 -10.71 7.99 -0.96
N HIS A 129 -10.01 7.53 -1.98
CA HIS A 129 -8.87 8.19 -2.61
C HIS A 129 -8.97 8.16 -4.14
N ALA A 130 -8.24 9.08 -4.79
CA ALA A 130 -7.95 8.98 -6.22
C ALA A 130 -6.91 7.89 -6.47
N ARG A 131 -6.91 7.28 -7.66
CA ARG A 131 -6.06 6.14 -7.94
C ARG A 131 -5.78 5.97 -9.43
N PHE A 132 -4.62 5.39 -9.75
CA PHE A 132 -4.46 4.61 -10.96
C PHE A 132 -4.12 3.15 -10.61
N ALA A 133 -4.42 2.23 -11.53
CA ALA A 133 -4.02 0.83 -11.50
C ALA A 133 -3.60 0.44 -12.91
N VAL A 134 -2.33 0.18 -13.12
CA VAL A 134 -1.74 -0.07 -14.44
C VAL A 134 -0.89 -1.33 -14.46
N GLY A 135 -0.77 -1.94 -15.63
CA GLY A 135 0.10 -3.08 -15.86
C GLY A 135 1.51 -2.64 -16.26
N VAL A 136 2.51 -3.39 -15.82
CA VAL A 136 3.91 -3.22 -16.19
C VAL A 136 4.51 -4.55 -16.61
N GLY A 137 5.54 -4.50 -17.45
CA GLY A 137 6.21 -5.71 -17.94
C GLY A 137 7.11 -6.39 -16.92
N SER A 138 7.55 -5.66 -15.88
CA SER A 138 8.34 -6.20 -14.78
C SER A 138 8.29 -5.25 -13.60
N LEU A 139 8.52 -5.78 -12.41
CA LEU A 139 8.70 -5.01 -11.17
C LEU A 139 9.99 -5.40 -10.47
N PRO A 140 10.52 -4.52 -9.61
CA PRO A 140 11.74 -4.82 -8.86
C PRO A 140 11.65 -6.17 -8.15
N ARG A 141 12.73 -6.95 -8.22
CA ARG A 141 12.86 -8.28 -7.60
C ARG A 141 11.79 -9.30 -8.02
N GLY A 142 11.09 -9.05 -9.13
CA GLY A 142 10.08 -9.96 -9.66
C GLY A 142 8.76 -10.00 -8.88
N VAL A 143 8.50 -9.02 -8.02
CA VAL A 143 7.23 -8.96 -7.28
C VAL A 143 6.05 -8.73 -8.20
N ALA A 144 4.87 -9.17 -7.78
CA ALA A 144 3.66 -9.08 -8.59
C ALA A 144 2.99 -7.71 -8.53
N VAL A 145 3.16 -6.99 -7.43
CA VAL A 145 2.48 -5.70 -7.17
C VAL A 145 3.43 -4.75 -6.45
N GLU A 146 3.31 -3.46 -6.80
CA GLU A 146 3.91 -2.35 -6.06
C GLU A 146 2.89 -1.23 -5.93
N VAL A 147 2.82 -0.59 -4.76
CA VAL A 147 1.85 0.49 -4.49
C VAL A 147 2.56 1.64 -3.79
N ASP A 148 2.38 2.86 -4.29
CA ASP A 148 2.76 4.10 -3.62
C ASP A 148 1.53 4.85 -3.09
N GLY A 149 1.73 5.89 -2.32
CA GLY A 149 0.61 6.65 -1.76
C GLY A 149 0.96 8.08 -1.36
N VAL A 150 -0.07 8.91 -1.41
CA VAL A 150 -0.04 10.28 -0.90
C VAL A 150 -1.17 10.45 0.10
N PHE A 151 -0.83 10.97 1.27
CA PHE A 151 -1.73 11.16 2.40
C PHE A 151 -1.67 12.61 2.89
N GLU A 152 -2.67 13.02 3.63
CA GLU A 152 -2.68 14.32 4.30
C GLU A 152 -2.88 14.13 5.80
N LEU A 153 -2.17 14.93 6.57
CA LEU A 153 -2.30 14.98 8.04
C LEU A 153 -3.07 16.22 8.46
N HIS A 154 -3.74 16.16 9.62
CA HIS A 154 -4.25 17.35 10.29
C HIS A 154 -3.09 18.27 10.69
N ASN A 155 -3.37 19.58 10.67
CA ASN A 155 -2.44 20.62 11.15
C ASN A 155 -2.13 20.47 12.64
#